data_688aa8f584eb046eeeccdea7a3125082
#
_entry.id   688aa8f584eb046eeeccdea7a3125082
#
_cell.length_a   1.000
_cell.length_b   1.000
_cell.length_c   1.000
_cell.angle_alpha   90.00
_cell.angle_beta   90.00
_cell.angle_gamma   90.00
#
_symmetry.space_group_name_H-M   'P 1'
#
loop_
_entity.id
_entity.type
_entity.pdbx_description
1 polymer ?
#
loop_
_entity_poly.entity_id
_entity_poly.type
_entity_poly.pdbx_seq_one_letter_code
_entity_poly.pdbx_strand_id
1 'polypeptide(L)'
;MKQSQQQPRPFRSSPIAGARDAYTGVDFNLGFHVLRYDLQLDYDVEPNHLRGVARLAVENYRPLKTMTLDLANNLAVNRVEVAGHGAAANNGTMKIRRFRHNGNKLSITFAEEIAEDQSFDLTIKYGGYPRPLRSKWGEVGWEETDDGALVAGQPNGAPSWFPCDDTPDEKAMFRVAITAHRDVTAIAHGTLVEQYSKGNNTTRVFETNYPMATYLAAVYVGPFRRVDFRSAELGRKTVPVFGWLPEGTEHAKRVRELVNEDFGQQTEMVEVYSELFGAYPFPEYSVVVTDEEMEIPLEAQGMSMFGCNHADGKHTWERLIAHELSHQWFGNSVGLVEWRDIWLNEGFACYSEWLWFEKSQGIPAAHHAWAHHQALAEKPQDILLIDPGADDMFDDRLYKRGAVTVHALRVLLGDEAFFDMVKRWTTQHRMGLVETRDLENLANTVAEENGVARSEVQGLFDRWLRHQELPDFPGGEGIELSEEQLRDLPAGPAAEMVDASGPARAVDALKRVGQRLGELGERLQD
;
A
#
# COMPACT_ATOMS: atom_id res chain seq x y z
N MET A 1 -32.11 -10.36 -4.10
CA MET A 1 -30.82 -10.97 -3.80
C MET A 1 -30.14 -11.28 -5.14
N LYS A 2 -29.24 -10.43 -5.61
CA LYS A 2 -28.38 -10.73 -6.76
C LYS A 2 -27.15 -11.41 -6.17
N GLN A 3 -26.92 -12.67 -6.54
CA GLN A 3 -25.66 -13.35 -6.28
C GLN A 3 -24.53 -12.46 -6.82
N SER A 4 -23.66 -11.99 -5.95
CA SER A 4 -22.38 -11.44 -6.35
C SER A 4 -21.66 -12.56 -7.09
N GLN A 5 -21.47 -12.41 -8.39
CA GLN A 5 -20.53 -13.25 -9.12
C GLN A 5 -19.16 -12.96 -8.49
N GLN A 6 -18.71 -13.85 -7.62
CA GLN A 6 -17.31 -13.88 -7.22
C GLN A 6 -16.51 -14.09 -8.50
N GLN A 7 -15.66 -13.11 -8.83
CA GLN A 7 -14.67 -13.32 -9.89
C GLN A 7 -13.84 -14.56 -9.52
N PRO A 8 -13.53 -15.42 -10.50
CA PRO A 8 -12.64 -16.54 -10.25
C PRO A 8 -11.32 -15.97 -9.74
N ARG A 9 -10.90 -16.41 -8.54
CA ARG A 9 -9.63 -15.98 -7.95
C ARG A 9 -8.49 -16.38 -8.87
N PRO A 10 -7.48 -15.54 -9.05
CA PRO A 10 -6.34 -15.87 -9.89
C PRO A 10 -5.69 -17.15 -9.40
N PHE A 11 -5.31 -18.00 -10.35
CA PHE A 11 -4.63 -19.26 -10.05
C PHE A 11 -3.21 -18.94 -9.55
N ARG A 12 -2.91 -19.22 -8.29
CA ARG A 12 -1.55 -19.07 -7.78
C ARG A 12 -0.61 -19.94 -8.58
N SER A 13 0.44 -19.37 -9.15
CA SER A 13 1.40 -20.11 -9.97
C SER A 13 2.20 -21.15 -9.18
N SER A 14 2.24 -21.11 -7.85
CA SER A 14 2.99 -22.06 -7.03
C SER A 14 2.62 -22.13 -5.54
N PRO A 15 1.47 -22.65 -5.12
CA PRO A 15 1.29 -22.93 -3.71
C PRO A 15 1.69 -24.39 -3.39
N ILE A 16 2.94 -24.60 -3.11
CA ILE A 16 3.39 -25.83 -2.43
C ILE A 16 3.26 -25.59 -0.94
N ALA A 17 2.59 -26.49 -0.21
CA ALA A 17 2.49 -26.40 1.24
C ALA A 17 3.87 -26.25 1.89
N GLY A 18 4.07 -25.19 2.69
CA GLY A 18 5.35 -24.86 3.32
C GLY A 18 6.28 -24.02 2.42
N ALA A 19 5.84 -23.59 1.25
CA ALA A 19 6.56 -22.60 0.46
C ALA A 19 6.44 -21.21 1.12
N ARG A 20 7.46 -20.40 0.88
CA ARG A 20 7.53 -19.01 1.32
C ARG A 20 7.53 -18.10 0.12
N ASP A 21 6.97 -16.91 0.30
CA ASP A 21 7.19 -15.83 -0.65
C ASP A 21 8.68 -15.54 -0.76
N ALA A 22 9.21 -15.55 -1.99
CA ALA A 22 10.63 -15.41 -2.25
C ALA A 22 11.17 -14.00 -1.91
N TYR A 23 10.28 -13.02 -1.85
CA TYR A 23 10.58 -11.63 -1.58
C TYR A 23 10.55 -11.33 -0.07
N THR A 24 9.43 -11.51 0.56
CA THR A 24 9.22 -11.17 1.98
C THR A 24 9.60 -12.29 2.95
N GLY A 25 9.68 -13.53 2.46
CA GLY A 25 9.89 -14.71 3.30
C GLY A 25 8.65 -15.10 4.14
N VAL A 26 7.50 -14.47 3.88
CA VAL A 26 6.22 -14.83 4.52
C VAL A 26 5.78 -16.21 4.01
N ASP A 27 5.34 -17.09 4.93
CA ASP A 27 4.83 -18.40 4.53
C ASP A 27 3.48 -18.24 3.84
N PHE A 28 3.28 -18.93 2.71
CA PHE A 28 1.95 -19.03 2.12
C PHE A 28 1.04 -19.87 3.01
N ASN A 29 0.03 -19.23 3.60
CA ASN A 29 -0.97 -19.88 4.44
C ASN A 29 -2.06 -20.47 3.55
N LEU A 30 -1.93 -21.76 3.25
CA LEU A 30 -2.82 -22.44 2.31
C LEU A 30 -3.99 -23.12 3.03
N GLY A 31 -5.13 -23.14 2.35
CA GLY A 31 -6.30 -23.90 2.74
C GLY A 31 -7.45 -23.08 3.30
N PHE A 32 -7.24 -21.76 3.47
CA PHE A 32 -8.29 -20.85 3.94
C PHE A 32 -8.11 -19.46 3.34
N HIS A 33 -9.15 -18.64 3.48
CA HIS A 33 -9.14 -17.20 3.23
C HIS A 33 -9.74 -16.48 4.42
N VAL A 34 -9.20 -15.30 4.74
CA VAL A 34 -9.84 -14.38 5.68
C VAL A 34 -10.69 -13.41 4.88
N LEU A 35 -12.00 -13.47 5.06
CA LEU A 35 -12.95 -12.62 4.36
C LEU A 35 -13.11 -11.24 5.01
N ARG A 36 -12.92 -11.19 6.34
CA ARG A 36 -13.07 -9.97 7.13
C ARG A 36 -12.22 -10.03 8.39
N TYR A 37 -11.58 -8.90 8.69
CA TYR A 37 -10.98 -8.59 9.98
C TYR A 37 -11.86 -7.58 10.73
N ASP A 38 -12.35 -7.93 11.93
CA ASP A 38 -12.97 -7.01 12.88
C ASP A 38 -11.98 -6.85 14.07
N LEU A 39 -11.32 -5.71 14.12
CA LEU A 39 -10.27 -5.40 15.07
C LEU A 39 -10.80 -4.43 16.13
N GLN A 40 -10.78 -4.83 17.40
CA GLN A 40 -11.08 -3.98 18.54
C GLN A 40 -9.77 -3.73 19.28
N LEU A 41 -9.30 -2.49 19.26
CA LEU A 41 -7.99 -2.09 19.74
C LEU A 41 -8.13 -1.06 20.86
N ASP A 42 -7.45 -1.31 21.97
CA ASP A 42 -7.24 -0.33 23.04
C ASP A 42 -5.74 0.01 23.06
N TYR A 43 -5.40 1.25 22.81
CA TYR A 43 -4.01 1.71 22.77
C TYR A 43 -3.74 2.76 23.85
N ASP A 44 -2.77 2.46 24.69
CA ASP A 44 -2.24 3.37 25.69
C ASP A 44 -0.93 3.97 25.18
N VAL A 45 -0.91 5.26 24.86
CA VAL A 45 0.21 5.97 24.19
C VAL A 45 1.49 5.91 25.05
N GLU A 46 1.44 6.42 26.28
CA GLU A 46 2.61 6.53 27.17
C GLU A 46 3.43 5.24 27.31
N PRO A 47 2.80 4.05 27.60
CA PRO A 47 3.55 2.81 27.67
C PRO A 47 3.71 2.12 26.32
N ASN A 48 3.27 2.71 25.20
CA ASN A 48 3.16 2.07 23.89
C ASN A 48 2.55 0.65 24.00
N HIS A 49 1.39 0.54 24.67
CA HIS A 49 0.78 -0.76 24.96
C HIS A 49 -0.53 -0.94 24.20
N LEU A 50 -0.61 -2.00 23.42
CA LEU A 50 -1.77 -2.41 22.62
C LEU A 50 -2.47 -3.61 23.25
N ARG A 51 -3.78 -3.52 23.43
CA ARG A 51 -4.67 -4.67 23.69
C ARG A 51 -5.59 -4.83 22.50
N GLY A 52 -5.62 -6.02 21.93
CA GLY A 52 -6.39 -6.32 20.74
C GLY A 52 -7.34 -7.51 20.90
N VAL A 53 -8.51 -7.40 20.31
CA VAL A 53 -9.40 -8.53 19.99
C VAL A 53 -9.61 -8.52 18.49
N ALA A 54 -9.02 -9.51 17.82
CA ALA A 54 -9.21 -9.71 16.39
C ALA A 54 -10.26 -10.81 16.19
N ARG A 55 -11.33 -10.50 15.47
CA ARG A 55 -12.29 -11.50 14.97
C ARG A 55 -12.12 -11.60 13.47
N LEU A 56 -11.79 -12.80 13.01
CA LEU A 56 -11.56 -13.13 11.62
C LEU A 56 -12.72 -13.97 11.11
N ALA A 57 -13.43 -13.51 10.07
CA ALA A 57 -14.36 -14.36 9.33
C ALA A 57 -13.57 -15.16 8.31
N VAL A 58 -13.56 -16.48 8.44
CA VAL A 58 -12.72 -17.40 7.68
C VAL A 58 -13.56 -18.35 6.86
N GLU A 59 -13.13 -18.64 5.65
CA GLU A 59 -13.63 -19.70 4.79
C GLU A 59 -12.47 -20.61 4.37
N ASN A 60 -12.59 -21.91 4.59
CA ASN A 60 -11.56 -22.85 4.15
C ASN A 60 -11.96 -23.52 2.83
N TYR A 61 -10.99 -23.68 1.94
CA TYR A 61 -11.14 -24.33 0.63
C TYR A 61 -10.42 -25.69 0.56
N ARG A 62 -9.90 -26.17 1.70
CA ARG A 62 -9.32 -27.51 1.89
C ARG A 62 -9.63 -27.99 3.30
N PRO A 63 -9.58 -29.33 3.56
CA PRO A 63 -9.66 -29.82 4.92
C PRO A 63 -8.57 -29.20 5.80
N LEU A 64 -8.95 -28.70 6.98
CA LEU A 64 -8.07 -27.86 7.80
C LEU A 64 -7.91 -28.43 9.22
N LYS A 65 -6.74 -29.02 9.51
CA LYS A 65 -6.38 -29.49 10.86
C LYS A 65 -5.61 -28.45 11.65
N THR A 66 -4.79 -27.65 10.96
CA THR A 66 -4.00 -26.56 11.54
C THR A 66 -4.08 -25.34 10.63
N MET A 67 -4.29 -24.19 11.23
CA MET A 67 -4.27 -22.88 10.61
C MET A 67 -3.11 -22.09 11.18
N THR A 68 -2.39 -21.37 10.35
CA THR A 68 -1.30 -20.49 10.79
C THR A 68 -1.58 -19.07 10.34
N LEU A 69 -1.33 -18.12 11.23
CA LEU A 69 -1.40 -16.68 10.97
C LEU A 69 -0.06 -16.03 11.32
N ASP A 70 0.19 -14.90 10.75
CA ASP A 70 1.31 -14.03 11.07
C ASP A 70 0.95 -13.11 12.24
N LEU A 71 1.82 -13.00 13.23
CA LEU A 71 1.70 -12.09 14.36
C LEU A 71 3.07 -11.95 15.04
N ALA A 72 3.50 -10.74 15.28
CA ALA A 72 4.78 -10.45 15.92
C ALA A 72 4.86 -11.03 17.34
N ASN A 73 6.02 -11.54 17.70
CA ASN A 73 6.24 -12.29 18.96
C ASN A 73 6.16 -11.41 20.23
N ASN A 74 6.24 -10.10 20.10
CA ASN A 74 6.07 -9.13 21.19
C ASN A 74 4.60 -8.86 21.55
N LEU A 75 3.65 -9.43 20.78
CA LEU A 75 2.22 -9.42 21.05
C LEU A 75 1.79 -10.80 21.58
N ALA A 76 1.64 -10.94 22.87
CA ALA A 76 1.26 -12.20 23.50
C ALA A 76 -0.19 -12.58 23.19
N VAL A 77 -0.42 -13.82 22.74
CA VAL A 77 -1.78 -14.35 22.53
C VAL A 77 -2.30 -14.96 23.82
N ASN A 78 -3.39 -14.41 24.34
CA ASN A 78 -3.99 -14.83 25.61
C ASN A 78 -5.11 -15.87 25.42
N ARG A 79 -5.85 -15.81 24.30
CA ARG A 79 -7.00 -16.68 24.04
C ARG A 79 -7.27 -16.80 22.54
N VAL A 80 -7.64 -17.99 22.12
CA VAL A 80 -8.14 -18.29 20.77
C VAL A 80 -9.43 -19.07 20.90
N GLU A 81 -10.48 -18.60 20.22
CA GLU A 81 -11.82 -19.22 20.19
C GLU A 81 -12.27 -19.37 18.75
N VAL A 82 -13.07 -20.40 18.47
CA VAL A 82 -13.67 -20.64 17.15
C VAL A 82 -15.18 -20.83 17.29
N ALA A 83 -15.92 -20.25 16.34
CA ALA A 83 -17.37 -20.42 16.22
C ALA A 83 -17.72 -20.74 14.76
N GLY A 84 -18.27 -21.93 14.50
CA GLY A 84 -18.70 -22.33 13.17
C GLY A 84 -20.02 -21.67 12.77
N HIS A 85 -20.25 -21.51 11.47
CA HIS A 85 -21.49 -21.03 10.87
C HIS A 85 -22.28 -22.16 10.18
N GLY A 86 -23.58 -21.97 9.96
CA GLY A 86 -24.44 -22.90 9.23
C GLY A 86 -24.45 -24.31 9.82
N ALA A 87 -24.18 -25.32 8.99
CA ALA A 87 -24.16 -26.73 9.40
C ALA A 87 -23.07 -27.03 10.44
N ALA A 88 -21.94 -26.35 10.38
CA ALA A 88 -20.82 -26.47 11.32
C ALA A 88 -21.18 -25.95 12.72
N ALA A 89 -22.05 -24.95 12.83
CA ALA A 89 -22.54 -24.43 14.11
C ALA A 89 -23.42 -25.46 14.85
N ASN A 90 -24.20 -26.23 14.12
CA ASN A 90 -25.16 -27.19 14.69
C ASN A 90 -24.49 -28.45 15.27
N ASN A 91 -23.28 -28.78 14.86
CA ASN A 91 -22.61 -30.01 15.29
C ASN A 91 -21.74 -29.84 16.55
N GLY A 92 -21.52 -28.61 17.04
CA GLY A 92 -20.68 -28.34 18.23
C GLY A 92 -19.23 -28.86 18.13
N THR A 93 -18.78 -29.17 16.91
CA THR A 93 -17.55 -29.92 16.65
C THR A 93 -16.33 -29.02 16.48
N MET A 94 -16.50 -27.72 16.15
CA MET A 94 -15.39 -26.80 16.01
C MET A 94 -14.86 -26.41 17.39
N LYS A 95 -13.69 -26.92 17.75
CA LYS A 95 -12.99 -26.59 19.00
C LYS A 95 -11.50 -26.44 18.73
N ILE A 96 -10.89 -25.48 19.39
CA ILE A 96 -9.44 -25.35 19.42
C ILE A 96 -8.88 -26.43 20.38
N ARG A 97 -7.98 -27.27 19.90
CA ARG A 97 -7.23 -28.22 20.72
C ARG A 97 -6.09 -27.53 21.45
N ARG A 98 -5.37 -26.67 20.73
CA ARG A 98 -4.25 -25.88 21.24
C ARG A 98 -3.89 -24.78 20.26
N PHE A 99 -3.23 -23.78 20.74
CA PHE A 99 -2.50 -22.81 19.90
C PHE A 99 -1.06 -22.66 20.40
N ARG A 100 -0.18 -22.20 19.53
CA ARG A 100 1.20 -21.86 19.83
C ARG A 100 1.54 -20.58 19.10
N HIS A 101 2.09 -19.63 19.83
CA HIS A 101 2.70 -18.43 19.27
C HIS A 101 4.21 -18.56 19.46
N ASN A 102 4.95 -18.67 18.36
CA ASN A 102 6.40 -18.86 18.37
C ASN A 102 7.01 -18.14 17.18
N GLY A 103 8.03 -17.31 17.44
CA GLY A 103 8.50 -16.36 16.46
C GLY A 103 7.33 -15.43 16.06
N ASN A 104 7.21 -15.14 14.77
CA ASN A 104 6.13 -14.32 14.23
C ASN A 104 4.99 -15.18 13.66
N LYS A 105 4.75 -16.38 14.20
CA LYS A 105 3.70 -17.31 13.72
C LYS A 105 2.79 -17.76 14.85
N LEU A 106 1.49 -17.59 14.64
CA LEU A 106 0.43 -18.12 15.49
C LEU A 106 -0.17 -19.37 14.84
N SER A 107 0.22 -20.56 15.30
CA SER A 107 -0.33 -21.85 14.83
C SER A 107 -1.49 -22.29 15.72
N ILE A 108 -2.64 -22.55 15.12
CA ILE A 108 -3.90 -22.95 15.76
C ILE A 108 -4.25 -24.35 15.29
N THR A 109 -4.32 -25.31 16.20
CA THR A 109 -4.69 -26.70 15.90
C THR A 109 -6.10 -26.97 16.37
N PHE A 110 -6.98 -27.39 15.47
CA PHE A 110 -8.36 -27.76 15.76
C PHE A 110 -8.43 -29.14 16.42
N ALA A 111 -9.43 -29.37 17.27
CA ALA A 111 -9.65 -30.66 17.92
C ALA A 111 -9.93 -31.76 16.87
N GLU A 112 -10.83 -31.46 15.95
CA GLU A 112 -11.12 -32.28 14.77
C GLU A 112 -10.67 -31.56 13.51
N GLU A 113 -10.48 -32.28 12.41
CA GLU A 113 -10.24 -31.68 11.11
C GLU A 113 -11.53 -31.00 10.61
N ILE A 114 -11.43 -29.74 10.20
CA ILE A 114 -12.53 -29.02 9.58
C ILE A 114 -12.61 -29.47 8.12
N ALA A 115 -13.78 -29.93 7.68
CA ALA A 115 -14.02 -30.29 6.29
C ALA A 115 -13.84 -29.07 5.38
N GLU A 116 -13.56 -29.26 4.10
CA GLU A 116 -13.52 -28.17 3.12
C GLU A 116 -14.86 -27.43 3.01
N ASP A 117 -14.84 -26.22 2.49
CA ASP A 117 -16.00 -25.35 2.25
C ASP A 117 -16.82 -25.03 3.52
N GLN A 118 -16.15 -24.86 4.65
CA GLN A 118 -16.76 -24.40 5.90
C GLN A 118 -16.43 -22.94 6.17
N SER A 119 -17.41 -22.22 6.74
CA SER A 119 -17.22 -20.86 7.23
C SER A 119 -17.26 -20.82 8.75
N PHE A 120 -16.36 -20.06 9.36
CA PHE A 120 -16.27 -19.92 10.81
C PHE A 120 -15.65 -18.60 11.23
N ASP A 121 -15.96 -18.14 12.44
CA ASP A 121 -15.27 -17.01 13.07
C ASP A 121 -14.14 -17.52 13.98
N LEU A 122 -12.99 -16.91 13.86
CA LEU A 122 -11.87 -17.08 14.77
C LEU A 122 -11.70 -15.80 15.59
N THR A 123 -11.76 -15.92 16.91
CA THR A 123 -11.54 -14.79 17.83
C THR A 123 -10.22 -14.96 18.57
N ILE A 124 -9.33 -13.99 18.43
CA ILE A 124 -8.00 -13.98 19.03
C ILE A 124 -7.89 -12.76 19.95
N LYS A 125 -7.60 -13.02 21.25
CA LYS A 125 -7.27 -11.96 22.22
C LYS A 125 -5.77 -11.93 22.41
N TYR A 126 -5.20 -10.76 22.21
CA TYR A 126 -3.75 -10.56 22.25
C TYR A 126 -3.41 -9.19 22.83
N GLY A 127 -2.14 -8.95 23.10
CA GLY A 127 -1.66 -7.64 23.49
C GLY A 127 -0.20 -7.67 23.88
N GLY A 128 0.38 -6.50 23.99
CA GLY A 128 1.80 -6.32 24.29
C GLY A 128 2.27 -4.93 23.88
N TYR A 129 3.54 -4.83 23.60
CA TYR A 129 4.22 -3.61 23.20
C TYR A 129 4.56 -3.72 21.70
N PRO A 130 3.71 -3.19 20.81
CA PRO A 130 3.96 -3.27 19.39
C PRO A 130 5.25 -2.53 19.02
N ARG A 131 5.91 -3.02 18.00
CA ARG A 131 7.15 -2.43 17.47
C ARG A 131 7.35 -2.90 16.03
N PRO A 132 8.15 -2.19 15.24
CA PRO A 132 8.42 -2.57 13.87
C PRO A 132 9.02 -3.97 13.74
N LEU A 133 8.75 -4.59 12.61
CA LEU A 133 9.42 -5.82 12.17
C LEU A 133 10.63 -5.46 11.33
N ARG A 134 11.74 -6.18 11.54
CA ARG A 134 12.92 -6.02 10.69
C ARG A 134 12.71 -6.74 9.37
N SER A 135 12.87 -6.02 8.29
CA SER A 135 12.85 -6.52 6.92
C SER A 135 14.19 -6.26 6.21
N LYS A 136 14.31 -6.70 4.96
CA LYS A 136 15.44 -6.37 4.10
C LYS A 136 15.50 -4.87 3.76
N TRP A 137 14.36 -4.22 3.74
CA TRP A 137 14.18 -2.81 3.35
C TRP A 137 14.11 -1.85 4.55
N GLY A 138 14.45 -2.32 5.75
CA GLY A 138 14.39 -1.55 6.98
C GLY A 138 13.34 -2.07 7.96
N GLU A 139 12.89 -1.21 8.85
CA GLU A 139 11.85 -1.49 9.82
C GLU A 139 10.48 -1.16 9.24
N VAL A 140 9.50 -2.09 9.37
CA VAL A 140 8.14 -1.96 8.81
C VAL A 140 7.08 -2.31 9.85
N GLY A 141 5.91 -1.70 9.74
CA GLY A 141 4.77 -1.95 10.62
C GLY A 141 4.57 -0.86 11.66
N TRP A 142 4.29 -1.26 12.90
CA TRP A 142 3.98 -0.33 14.00
C TRP A 142 5.23 0.38 14.49
N GLU A 143 5.21 1.69 14.44
CA GLU A 143 6.26 2.57 14.91
C GLU A 143 5.70 3.51 16.00
N GLU A 144 6.41 3.63 17.11
CA GLU A 144 6.11 4.55 18.20
C GLU A 144 6.66 5.93 17.86
N THR A 145 5.84 6.96 18.05
CA THR A 145 6.23 8.37 17.91
C THR A 145 6.21 9.06 19.27
N ASP A 146 6.72 10.28 19.34
CA ASP A 146 6.76 11.03 20.62
C ASP A 146 5.37 11.19 21.26
N ASP A 147 4.32 11.38 20.44
CA ASP A 147 2.95 11.65 20.90
C ASP A 147 1.93 10.57 20.48
N GLY A 148 2.39 9.39 20.01
CA GLY A 148 1.48 8.37 19.54
C GLY A 148 2.10 7.19 18.82
N ALA A 149 1.56 6.85 17.65
CA ALA A 149 2.07 5.77 16.81
C ALA A 149 1.62 5.93 15.35
N LEU A 150 2.37 5.32 14.46
CA LEU A 150 2.03 5.18 13.05
C LEU A 150 2.27 3.74 12.56
N VAL A 151 1.66 3.37 11.45
CA VAL A 151 1.90 2.08 10.80
C VAL A 151 2.39 2.30 9.38
N ALA A 152 3.61 1.84 9.11
CA ALA A 152 4.22 1.72 7.79
C ALA A 152 4.19 0.24 7.36
N GLY A 153 3.11 -0.19 6.68
CA GLY A 153 2.78 -1.61 6.53
C GLY A 153 3.49 -2.35 5.38
N GLN A 154 3.94 -1.66 4.35
CA GLN A 154 4.54 -2.28 3.15
C GLN A 154 5.97 -2.76 3.40
N PRO A 155 6.34 -3.99 2.95
CA PRO A 155 5.48 -4.96 2.28
C PRO A 155 4.84 -6.01 3.22
N ASN A 156 5.27 -6.13 4.49
CA ASN A 156 4.87 -7.22 5.40
C ASN A 156 4.84 -6.80 6.88
N GLY A 157 4.41 -5.56 7.13
CA GLY A 157 4.39 -4.96 8.47
C GLY A 157 3.11 -5.20 9.28
N ALA A 158 2.03 -5.68 8.67
CA ALA A 158 0.74 -5.87 9.33
C ALA A 158 0.81 -6.77 10.59
N PRO A 159 1.61 -7.85 10.64
CA PRO A 159 1.73 -8.69 11.83
C PRO A 159 2.29 -7.98 13.06
N SER A 160 2.88 -6.79 12.91
CA SER A 160 3.38 -5.99 14.03
C SER A 160 2.28 -5.52 14.98
N TRP A 161 1.01 -5.52 14.55
CA TRP A 161 -0.09 -4.98 15.35
C TRP A 161 -1.39 -5.81 15.35
N PHE A 162 -1.60 -6.74 14.39
CA PHE A 162 -2.73 -7.68 14.43
C PHE A 162 -2.41 -9.02 13.78
N PRO A 163 -3.09 -10.14 14.20
CA PRO A 163 -2.91 -11.44 13.57
C PRO A 163 -3.57 -11.46 12.18
N CYS A 164 -2.81 -11.84 11.16
CA CYS A 164 -3.25 -11.82 9.77
C CYS A 164 -2.66 -12.94 8.93
N ASP A 165 -3.15 -13.10 7.72
CA ASP A 165 -2.46 -13.72 6.61
C ASP A 165 -1.79 -12.61 5.81
N ASP A 166 -0.45 -12.50 5.92
CA ASP A 166 0.29 -11.32 5.43
C ASP A 166 0.89 -11.56 4.05
N THR A 167 0.08 -12.06 3.13
CA THR A 167 0.44 -12.21 1.72
C THR A 167 -0.30 -11.18 0.86
N PRO A 168 0.30 -10.66 -0.23
CA PRO A 168 -0.31 -9.58 -1.02
C PRO A 168 -1.60 -10.00 -1.72
N ASP A 169 -1.80 -11.29 -1.95
CA ASP A 169 -2.97 -11.86 -2.61
C ASP A 169 -4.17 -12.11 -1.69
N GLU A 170 -4.02 -11.92 -0.38
CA GLU A 170 -5.12 -12.04 0.58
C GLU A 170 -5.76 -10.67 0.86
N LYS A 171 -6.85 -10.38 0.13
CA LYS A 171 -7.67 -9.19 0.34
C LYS A 171 -8.89 -9.50 1.19
N ALA A 172 -9.15 -8.70 2.23
CA ALA A 172 -10.27 -8.84 3.15
C ALA A 172 -10.99 -7.50 3.39
N MET A 173 -12.22 -7.57 3.88
CA MET A 173 -12.91 -6.41 4.46
C MET A 173 -12.36 -6.11 5.84
N PHE A 174 -12.35 -4.84 6.23
CA PHE A 174 -11.89 -4.43 7.55
C PHE A 174 -12.93 -3.62 8.32
N ARG A 175 -12.96 -3.84 9.62
CA ARG A 175 -13.57 -2.97 10.61
C ARG A 175 -12.56 -2.76 11.73
N VAL A 176 -12.18 -1.52 12.00
CA VAL A 176 -11.23 -1.18 13.05
C VAL A 176 -11.90 -0.25 14.05
N ALA A 177 -12.14 -0.73 15.26
CA ALA A 177 -12.56 0.07 16.39
C ALA A 177 -11.34 0.34 17.27
N ILE A 178 -10.83 1.55 17.25
CA ILE A 178 -9.65 1.93 18.03
C ILE A 178 -10.00 2.92 19.12
N THR A 179 -9.61 2.58 20.35
CA THR A 179 -9.80 3.38 21.56
C THR A 179 -8.46 3.93 22.03
N ALA A 180 -8.38 5.23 22.20
CA ALA A 180 -7.23 5.91 22.78
C ALA A 180 -7.67 7.04 23.72
N HIS A 181 -6.74 7.62 24.47
CA HIS A 181 -7.01 8.78 25.30
C HIS A 181 -7.56 9.94 24.44
N ARG A 182 -8.49 10.71 25.00
CA ARG A 182 -9.17 11.81 24.26
C ARG A 182 -8.26 12.94 23.78
N ASP A 183 -7.06 13.05 24.34
CA ASP A 183 -6.07 14.07 23.97
C ASP A 183 -5.37 13.74 22.64
N VAL A 184 -5.56 12.52 22.12
CA VAL A 184 -5.07 12.09 20.81
C VAL A 184 -6.22 11.68 19.89
N THR A 185 -5.99 11.77 18.60
CA THR A 185 -6.89 11.28 17.57
C THR A 185 -6.34 9.97 17.03
N ALA A 186 -7.10 8.90 17.19
CA ALA A 186 -6.81 7.63 16.55
C ALA A 186 -7.53 7.56 15.20
N ILE A 187 -6.78 7.25 14.14
CA ILE A 187 -7.22 7.20 12.75
C ILE A 187 -6.92 5.80 12.23
N ALA A 188 -7.79 5.23 11.42
CA ALA A 188 -7.51 4.00 10.69
C ALA A 188 -7.98 4.12 9.23
N HIS A 189 -7.54 3.21 8.39
CA HIS A 189 -8.04 3.08 7.03
C HIS A 189 -9.55 2.80 6.99
N GLY A 190 -10.20 3.17 5.89
CA GLY A 190 -11.64 3.09 5.72
C GLY A 190 -12.38 4.36 6.15
N THR A 191 -13.69 4.32 6.05
CA THR A 191 -14.57 5.45 6.39
C THR A 191 -14.91 5.44 7.87
N LEU A 192 -14.83 6.58 8.55
CA LEU A 192 -15.26 6.76 9.93
C LEU A 192 -16.80 6.62 10.02
N VAL A 193 -17.28 5.54 10.61
CA VAL A 193 -18.72 5.22 10.70
C VAL A 193 -19.31 5.49 12.08
N GLU A 194 -18.49 5.48 13.14
CA GLU A 194 -18.95 5.70 14.51
C GLU A 194 -17.85 6.34 15.36
N GLN A 195 -18.23 7.24 16.26
CA GLN A 195 -17.35 7.79 17.29
C GLN A 195 -18.12 7.97 18.59
N TYR A 196 -17.55 7.51 19.69
CA TYR A 196 -18.10 7.72 21.03
C TYR A 196 -17.01 7.82 22.09
N SER A 197 -17.33 8.48 23.20
CA SER A 197 -16.40 8.67 24.32
C SER A 197 -16.93 8.02 25.58
N LYS A 198 -16.01 7.44 26.36
CA LYS A 198 -16.30 6.87 27.68
C LYS A 198 -15.16 7.22 28.65
N GLY A 199 -15.47 8.01 29.67
CA GLY A 199 -14.45 8.54 30.56
C GLY A 199 -13.45 9.44 29.83
N ASN A 200 -12.18 9.13 29.94
CA ASN A 200 -11.11 9.86 29.26
C ASN A 200 -10.75 9.31 27.89
N ASN A 201 -11.43 8.26 27.42
CA ASN A 201 -11.10 7.61 26.17
C ASN A 201 -12.16 7.90 25.09
N THR A 202 -11.70 7.96 23.86
CA THR A 202 -12.55 8.06 22.66
C THR A 202 -12.30 6.85 21.78
N THR A 203 -13.37 6.18 21.37
CA THR A 203 -13.34 5.11 20.38
C THR A 203 -13.80 5.66 19.04
N ARG A 204 -13.03 5.39 18.00
CA ARG A 204 -13.41 5.65 16.60
C ARG A 204 -13.48 4.33 15.84
N VAL A 205 -14.52 4.18 15.04
CA VAL A 205 -14.78 2.96 14.27
C VAL A 205 -14.71 3.30 12.79
N PHE A 206 -13.81 2.62 12.09
CA PHE A 206 -13.63 2.74 10.65
C PHE A 206 -14.03 1.44 9.97
N GLU A 207 -14.62 1.53 8.79
CA GLU A 207 -15.02 0.35 8.01
C GLU A 207 -14.63 0.51 6.54
N THR A 208 -14.17 -0.60 5.93
CA THR A 208 -14.06 -0.72 4.49
C THR A 208 -15.25 -1.49 3.94
N ASN A 209 -15.81 -1.03 2.82
CA ASN A 209 -16.85 -1.74 2.05
C ASN A 209 -16.25 -2.38 0.77
N TYR A 210 -14.97 -2.60 0.76
CA TYR A 210 -14.15 -3.12 -0.33
C TYR A 210 -12.97 -3.91 0.25
N PRO A 211 -12.54 -4.98 -0.42
CA PRO A 211 -11.42 -5.78 0.07
C PRO A 211 -10.09 -5.05 -0.08
N MET A 212 -9.19 -5.29 0.85
CA MET A 212 -7.89 -4.67 0.96
C MET A 212 -6.84 -5.69 1.39
N ALA A 213 -5.64 -5.62 0.84
CA ALA A 213 -4.50 -6.41 1.30
C ALA A 213 -4.03 -5.92 2.69
N THR A 214 -3.47 -6.81 3.49
CA THR A 214 -3.08 -6.52 4.87
C THR A 214 -1.99 -5.46 4.98
N TYR A 215 -1.04 -5.43 4.04
CA TYR A 215 0.03 -4.44 4.03
C TYR A 215 -0.44 -2.98 3.86
N LEU A 216 -1.66 -2.78 3.32
CA LEU A 216 -2.29 -1.47 3.17
C LEU A 216 -3.10 -1.05 4.40
N ALA A 217 -3.20 -1.94 5.40
CA ALA A 217 -3.90 -1.63 6.63
C ALA A 217 -3.05 -0.67 7.49
N ALA A 218 -3.63 0.48 7.83
CA ALA A 218 -2.94 1.54 8.52
C ALA A 218 -3.71 2.03 9.76
N VAL A 219 -2.95 2.43 10.77
CA VAL A 219 -3.41 3.11 11.98
C VAL A 219 -2.44 4.24 12.29
N TYR A 220 -2.98 5.41 12.65
CA TYR A 220 -2.23 6.57 13.09
C TYR A 220 -2.85 7.10 14.36
N VAL A 221 -2.05 7.32 15.37
CA VAL A 221 -2.50 7.89 16.66
C VAL A 221 -1.60 9.06 17.00
N GLY A 222 -2.18 10.20 17.30
CA GLY A 222 -1.42 11.41 17.62
C GLY A 222 -2.33 12.63 17.75
N PRO A 223 -1.76 13.82 17.96
CA PRO A 223 -2.50 15.07 18.04
C PRO A 223 -2.93 15.56 16.65
N PHE A 224 -3.86 14.84 16.02
CA PHE A 224 -4.36 15.16 14.69
C PHE A 224 -5.74 15.80 14.72
N ARG A 225 -5.98 16.68 13.76
CA ARG A 225 -7.30 17.19 13.44
C ARG A 225 -7.62 17.05 11.95
N ARG A 226 -8.89 16.85 11.63
CA ARG A 226 -9.37 16.83 10.26
C ARG A 226 -9.43 18.26 9.69
N VAL A 227 -8.95 18.39 8.45
CA VAL A 227 -9.04 19.59 7.62
C VAL A 227 -9.60 19.17 6.26
N ASP A 228 -10.76 19.70 5.90
CA ASP A 228 -11.39 19.35 4.63
C ASP A 228 -10.81 20.23 3.51
N PHE A 229 -10.43 19.59 2.39
CA PHE A 229 -10.13 20.25 1.12
C PHE A 229 -11.39 20.35 0.26
N ARG A 230 -11.28 20.95 -0.92
CA ARG A 230 -12.37 20.89 -1.90
C ARG A 230 -12.62 19.42 -2.28
N SER A 231 -13.88 19.00 -2.33
CA SER A 231 -14.22 17.67 -2.83
C SER A 231 -14.00 17.58 -4.33
N ALA A 232 -13.61 16.38 -4.79
CA ALA A 232 -13.45 16.12 -6.21
C ALA A 232 -14.80 15.83 -6.87
N GLU A 233 -15.06 16.48 -8.02
CA GLU A 233 -16.32 16.37 -8.76
C GLU A 233 -16.16 15.41 -9.95
N LEU A 234 -16.71 14.21 -9.85
CA LEU A 234 -16.61 13.14 -10.85
C LEU A 234 -17.95 12.91 -11.55
N GLY A 235 -18.41 13.88 -12.31
CA GLY A 235 -19.70 13.87 -12.97
C GLY A 235 -20.87 13.93 -11.97
N ARG A 236 -21.47 12.77 -11.64
CA ARG A 236 -22.57 12.69 -10.65
C ARG A 236 -22.09 12.26 -9.26
N LYS A 237 -20.83 11.88 -9.12
CA LYS A 237 -20.22 11.44 -7.87
C LYS A 237 -19.31 12.54 -7.35
N THR A 238 -19.46 12.87 -6.09
CA THR A 238 -18.53 13.73 -5.35
C THR A 238 -17.68 12.84 -4.45
N VAL A 239 -16.37 13.03 -4.46
CA VAL A 239 -15.42 12.34 -3.58
C VAL A 239 -14.87 13.34 -2.57
N PRO A 240 -15.17 13.20 -1.27
CA PRO A 240 -14.55 14.00 -0.22
C PRO A 240 -13.04 13.82 -0.24
N VAL A 241 -12.30 14.95 -0.14
CA VAL A 241 -10.84 14.98 0.00
C VAL A 241 -10.52 15.76 1.27
N PHE A 242 -9.70 15.20 2.16
CA PHE A 242 -9.37 15.85 3.42
C PHE A 242 -8.02 15.37 3.97
N GLY A 243 -7.48 16.13 4.93
CA GLY A 243 -6.27 15.79 5.65
C GLY A 243 -6.53 15.54 7.14
N TRP A 244 -5.78 14.62 7.73
CA TRP A 244 -5.56 14.52 9.16
C TRP A 244 -4.20 15.16 9.42
N LEU A 245 -4.22 16.37 9.96
CA LEU A 245 -3.05 17.23 10.07
C LEU A 245 -2.70 17.44 11.55
N PRO A 246 -1.41 17.60 11.89
CA PRO A 246 -0.98 17.75 13.27
C PRO A 246 -1.52 19.03 13.91
N GLU A 247 -1.78 19.00 15.22
CA GLU A 247 -2.20 20.17 15.97
C GLU A 247 -1.53 20.26 17.36
N GLY A 248 -1.73 21.38 18.03
CA GLY A 248 -1.29 21.58 19.42
C GLY A 248 -0.02 22.40 19.56
N THR A 249 0.85 22.50 18.57
CA THR A 249 2.12 23.24 18.59
C THR A 249 2.16 24.35 17.54
N GLU A 250 3.09 25.31 17.68
CA GLU A 250 3.34 26.31 16.62
C GLU A 250 3.96 25.65 15.38
N HIS A 251 4.75 24.58 15.56
CA HIS A 251 5.26 23.77 14.45
C HIS A 251 4.09 23.13 13.68
N ALA A 252 3.20 22.42 14.36
CA ALA A 252 2.02 21.83 13.77
C ALA A 252 1.13 22.85 13.02
N LYS A 253 1.01 24.08 13.55
CA LYS A 253 0.32 25.15 12.83
C LYS A 253 1.02 25.51 11.53
N ARG A 254 2.34 25.63 11.55
CA ARG A 254 3.13 25.92 10.36
C ARG A 254 3.02 24.80 9.32
N VAL A 255 3.11 23.54 9.76
CA VAL A 255 2.91 22.37 8.88
C VAL A 255 1.54 22.44 8.18
N ARG A 256 0.46 22.75 8.92
CA ARG A 256 -0.89 22.86 8.31
C ARG A 256 -0.98 23.97 7.25
N GLU A 257 -0.30 25.11 7.46
CA GLU A 257 -0.26 26.20 6.47
C GLU A 257 0.42 25.72 5.18
N LEU A 258 1.57 25.04 5.29
CA LEU A 258 2.33 24.49 4.17
C LEU A 258 1.57 23.37 3.45
N VAL A 259 0.96 22.45 4.20
CA VAL A 259 0.13 21.39 3.64
C VAL A 259 -1.06 21.95 2.85
N ASN A 260 -1.69 23.00 3.34
CA ASN A 260 -2.78 23.63 2.62
C ASN A 260 -2.34 24.22 1.27
N GLU A 261 -1.12 24.72 1.18
CA GLU A 261 -0.49 25.19 -0.07
C GLU A 261 -0.20 24.02 -1.01
N ASP A 262 0.62 23.05 -0.55
CA ASP A 262 1.16 22.00 -1.40
C ASP A 262 0.14 20.90 -1.74
N PHE A 263 -0.72 20.52 -0.77
CA PHE A 263 -1.68 19.41 -0.94
C PHE A 263 -3.05 19.85 -1.45
N GLY A 264 -3.28 21.15 -1.64
CA GLY A 264 -4.54 21.68 -2.19
C GLY A 264 -4.88 21.14 -3.59
N GLN A 265 -3.87 20.75 -4.35
CA GLN A 265 -4.01 20.21 -5.71
C GLN A 265 -4.50 18.76 -5.76
N GLN A 266 -4.49 18.02 -4.65
CA GLN A 266 -4.92 16.61 -4.64
C GLN A 266 -6.33 16.40 -5.18
N THR A 267 -7.20 17.36 -4.96
CA THR A 267 -8.57 17.31 -5.48
C THR A 267 -8.59 17.28 -7.00
N GLU A 268 -7.77 18.12 -7.63
CA GLU A 268 -7.62 18.16 -9.08
C GLU A 268 -6.93 16.89 -9.61
N MET A 269 -5.92 16.39 -8.87
CA MET A 269 -5.28 15.09 -9.20
C MET A 269 -6.31 13.95 -9.21
N VAL A 270 -7.23 13.87 -8.23
CA VAL A 270 -8.32 12.88 -8.21
C VAL A 270 -9.21 13.02 -9.43
N GLU A 271 -9.55 14.26 -9.84
CA GLU A 271 -10.37 14.52 -11.02
C GLU A 271 -9.64 14.11 -12.31
N VAL A 272 -8.38 14.51 -12.49
CA VAL A 272 -7.54 14.15 -13.64
C VAL A 272 -7.33 12.65 -13.75
N TYR A 273 -6.95 12.00 -12.68
CA TYR A 273 -6.71 10.55 -12.69
C TYR A 273 -8.01 9.76 -12.90
N SER A 274 -9.14 10.27 -12.41
CA SER A 274 -10.45 9.65 -12.71
C SER A 274 -10.82 9.77 -14.18
N GLU A 275 -10.42 10.84 -14.86
CA GLU A 275 -10.57 10.99 -16.31
C GLU A 275 -9.67 10.02 -17.08
N LEU A 276 -8.41 9.87 -16.66
CA LEU A 276 -7.41 9.07 -17.36
C LEU A 276 -7.55 7.58 -17.08
N PHE A 277 -7.78 7.20 -15.82
CA PHE A 277 -7.73 5.82 -15.35
C PHE A 277 -9.10 5.19 -15.08
N GLY A 278 -10.18 5.98 -15.13
CA GLY A 278 -11.50 5.55 -14.74
C GLY A 278 -11.85 5.97 -13.29
N ALA A 279 -13.11 5.79 -12.93
CA ALA A 279 -13.66 6.32 -11.68
C ALA A 279 -12.81 6.01 -10.44
N TYR A 280 -12.58 7.02 -9.58
CA TYR A 280 -11.92 6.85 -8.30
C TYR A 280 -12.53 5.68 -7.50
N PRO A 281 -11.69 4.71 -7.07
CA PRO A 281 -12.22 3.43 -6.60
C PRO A 281 -12.88 3.45 -5.23
N PHE A 282 -12.58 4.42 -4.37
CA PHE A 282 -13.00 4.47 -2.97
C PHE A 282 -14.07 5.53 -2.68
N PRO A 283 -14.69 5.54 -1.48
CA PRO A 283 -15.71 6.54 -1.12
C PRO A 283 -15.15 7.94 -0.90
N GLU A 284 -13.93 8.06 -0.38
CA GLU A 284 -13.24 9.27 0.00
C GLU A 284 -11.73 9.10 -0.15
N TYR A 285 -10.98 10.20 -0.19
CA TYR A 285 -9.53 10.20 -0.14
C TYR A 285 -9.04 11.09 0.98
N SER A 286 -8.06 10.63 1.73
CA SER A 286 -7.44 11.43 2.78
C SER A 286 -5.93 11.32 2.76
N VAL A 287 -5.28 12.32 3.39
CA VAL A 287 -3.87 12.24 3.72
C VAL A 287 -3.69 12.37 5.23
N VAL A 288 -2.71 11.67 5.76
CA VAL A 288 -2.21 11.91 7.12
C VAL A 288 -0.84 12.56 6.98
N VAL A 289 -0.66 13.72 7.58
CA VAL A 289 0.66 14.38 7.64
C VAL A 289 1.09 14.39 9.08
N THR A 290 2.24 13.78 9.37
CA THR A 290 2.81 13.72 10.72
C THR A 290 3.50 15.03 11.11
N ASP A 291 3.72 15.25 12.40
CA ASP A 291 4.54 16.37 12.90
C ASP A 291 6.05 16.05 12.81
N GLU A 292 6.38 14.80 12.48
CA GLU A 292 7.73 14.28 12.32
C GLU A 292 8.12 14.18 10.84
N GLU A 293 9.42 14.24 10.56
CA GLU A 293 9.97 13.99 9.22
C GLU A 293 9.90 12.49 8.91
N MET A 294 9.51 12.16 7.70
CA MET A 294 9.52 10.80 7.16
C MET A 294 10.47 10.70 5.98
N GLU A 295 11.12 9.54 5.84
CA GLU A 295 12.02 9.28 4.72
C GLU A 295 11.26 9.22 3.40
N ILE A 296 10.17 8.46 3.37
CA ILE A 296 9.30 8.27 2.20
C ILE A 296 7.82 8.39 2.62
N PRO A 297 6.94 8.87 1.75
CA PRO A 297 5.50 8.73 1.93
C PRO A 297 5.06 7.27 1.72
N LEU A 298 3.80 6.95 2.06
CA LEU A 298 3.23 5.60 1.89
C LEU A 298 1.78 5.66 1.44
N GLU A 299 1.43 4.72 0.56
CA GLU A 299 0.10 4.53 -0.03
C GLU A 299 -0.79 3.59 0.80
N ALA A 300 -1.41 4.01 1.88
CA ALA A 300 -2.48 3.21 2.48
C ALA A 300 -3.77 3.30 1.64
N GLN A 301 -4.66 2.31 1.75
CA GLN A 301 -5.86 2.26 0.90
C GLN A 301 -6.91 3.31 1.29
N GLY A 302 -7.22 4.22 0.37
CA GLY A 302 -8.09 5.39 0.58
C GLY A 302 -7.41 6.53 1.35
N MET A 303 -6.13 6.39 1.63
CA MET A 303 -5.37 7.29 2.48
C MET A 303 -3.88 7.21 2.11
N SER A 304 -3.17 8.33 2.12
CA SER A 304 -1.70 8.34 1.99
C SER A 304 -1.08 9.03 3.20
N MET A 305 0.12 8.64 3.58
CA MET A 305 0.84 9.19 4.72
C MET A 305 2.10 9.94 4.25
N PHE A 306 2.32 11.11 4.85
CA PHE A 306 3.46 11.98 4.58
C PHE A 306 4.06 12.51 5.89
N GLY A 307 5.37 12.78 5.90
CA GLY A 307 6.01 13.55 6.96
C GLY A 307 5.85 15.06 6.75
N CYS A 308 6.05 15.84 7.81
CA CYS A 308 6.02 17.30 7.74
C CYS A 308 7.05 17.88 6.75
N ASN A 309 8.14 17.15 6.47
CA ASN A 309 9.16 17.52 5.49
C ASN A 309 8.66 17.47 4.04
N HIS A 310 7.53 16.82 3.76
CA HIS A 310 6.91 16.77 2.44
C HIS A 310 5.96 17.95 2.16
N ALA A 311 5.98 18.98 3.03
CA ALA A 311 5.25 20.22 2.84
C ALA A 311 6.18 21.41 3.06
N ASP A 312 6.58 22.11 2.00
CA ASP A 312 7.49 23.26 2.07
C ASP A 312 6.88 24.58 1.57
N GLY A 313 5.66 24.53 1.03
CA GLY A 313 4.95 25.66 0.44
C GLY A 313 5.50 26.09 -0.92
N LYS A 314 6.22 25.21 -1.61
CA LYS A 314 6.85 25.48 -2.92
C LYS A 314 6.55 24.40 -3.96
N HIS A 315 5.69 23.45 -3.61
CA HIS A 315 5.36 22.30 -4.46
C HIS A 315 6.56 21.39 -4.82
N THR A 316 7.62 21.41 -4.02
CA THR A 316 8.82 20.56 -4.28
C THR A 316 8.45 19.08 -4.34
N TRP A 317 7.47 18.67 -3.53
CA TRP A 317 7.06 17.28 -3.36
C TRP A 317 5.81 16.90 -4.16
N GLU A 318 5.34 17.77 -5.07
CA GLU A 318 4.10 17.60 -5.84
C GLU A 318 4.08 16.26 -6.60
N ARG A 319 5.24 15.82 -7.14
CA ARG A 319 5.34 14.53 -7.82
C ARG A 319 5.04 13.36 -6.89
N LEU A 320 5.52 13.39 -5.62
CA LEU A 320 5.25 12.33 -4.65
C LEU A 320 3.77 12.32 -4.25
N ILE A 321 3.15 13.49 -4.09
CA ILE A 321 1.72 13.59 -3.82
C ILE A 321 0.92 12.93 -4.96
N ALA A 322 1.30 13.17 -6.21
CA ALA A 322 0.71 12.56 -7.39
C ALA A 322 0.95 11.04 -7.44
N HIS A 323 2.15 10.58 -7.07
CA HIS A 323 2.55 9.19 -6.98
C HIS A 323 1.66 8.41 -6.00
N GLU A 324 1.65 8.82 -4.72
CA GLU A 324 0.89 8.15 -3.65
C GLU A 324 -0.62 8.15 -3.93
N LEU A 325 -1.14 9.21 -4.53
CA LEU A 325 -2.54 9.23 -4.92
C LEU A 325 -2.84 8.23 -6.03
N SER A 326 -1.94 8.06 -7.00
CA SER A 326 -2.16 7.15 -8.13
C SER A 326 -2.21 5.69 -7.71
N HIS A 327 -1.53 5.32 -6.61
CA HIS A 327 -1.60 3.99 -6.02
C HIS A 327 -3.02 3.59 -5.64
N GLN A 328 -3.94 4.54 -5.46
CA GLN A 328 -5.34 4.20 -5.20
C GLN A 328 -5.96 3.37 -6.34
N TRP A 329 -5.49 3.54 -7.58
CA TRP A 329 -5.85 2.69 -8.71
C TRP A 329 -4.88 1.53 -8.87
N PHE A 330 -3.54 1.79 -8.84
CA PHE A 330 -2.46 0.84 -9.11
C PHE A 330 -1.77 0.43 -7.81
N GLY A 331 -2.07 -0.76 -7.30
CA GLY A 331 -1.61 -1.28 -6.01
C GLY A 331 -2.78 -1.51 -5.04
N ASN A 332 -3.60 -0.49 -4.80
CA ASN A 332 -4.66 -0.56 -3.80
C ASN A 332 -5.94 -1.19 -4.37
N SER A 333 -6.57 -0.57 -5.38
CA SER A 333 -7.73 -1.16 -6.05
C SER A 333 -7.34 -2.40 -6.86
N VAL A 334 -6.39 -2.24 -7.78
CA VAL A 334 -5.79 -3.35 -8.53
C VAL A 334 -4.52 -3.77 -7.80
N GLY A 335 -4.59 -4.86 -7.05
CA GLY A 335 -3.48 -5.36 -6.24
C GLY A 335 -2.73 -6.49 -6.94
N LEU A 336 -1.63 -6.95 -6.34
CA LEU A 336 -0.75 -7.98 -6.87
C LEU A 336 -1.07 -9.35 -6.31
N VAL A 337 -0.85 -10.40 -7.12
CA VAL A 337 -0.81 -11.79 -6.64
C VAL A 337 0.52 -12.06 -5.92
N GLU A 338 1.63 -11.59 -6.47
CA GLU A 338 2.97 -11.80 -5.93
C GLU A 338 3.82 -10.52 -6.03
N TRP A 339 4.73 -10.33 -5.10
CA TRP A 339 5.62 -9.17 -5.07
C TRP A 339 6.55 -9.04 -6.27
N ARG A 340 6.80 -10.13 -7.02
CA ARG A 340 7.59 -10.05 -8.25
C ARG A 340 7.02 -9.09 -9.28
N ASP A 341 5.69 -8.90 -9.26
CA ASP A 341 4.98 -8.04 -10.19
C ASP A 341 4.88 -6.58 -9.71
N ILE A 342 5.69 -6.16 -8.71
CA ILE A 342 5.64 -4.82 -8.10
C ILE A 342 5.78 -3.68 -9.11
N TRP A 343 6.43 -3.91 -10.25
CA TRP A 343 6.54 -2.92 -11.31
C TRP A 343 5.17 -2.46 -11.86
N LEU A 344 4.11 -3.29 -11.71
CA LEU A 344 2.74 -2.92 -12.07
C LEU A 344 2.17 -1.83 -11.15
N ASN A 345 2.61 -1.77 -9.90
CA ASN A 345 2.28 -0.68 -9.00
C ASN A 345 3.17 0.53 -9.30
N GLU A 346 4.47 0.36 -9.14
CA GLU A 346 5.45 1.44 -9.13
C GLU A 346 5.67 2.06 -10.52
N GLY A 347 5.67 1.24 -11.56
CA GLY A 347 5.81 1.74 -12.94
C GLY A 347 4.61 2.60 -13.36
N PHE A 348 3.38 2.18 -13.01
CA PHE A 348 2.19 3.00 -13.26
C PHE A 348 2.15 4.24 -12.36
N ALA A 349 2.57 4.13 -11.11
CA ALA A 349 2.60 5.28 -10.19
C ALA A 349 3.60 6.34 -10.66
N CYS A 350 4.83 5.97 -11.02
CA CYS A 350 5.78 6.88 -11.63
C CYS A 350 5.28 7.48 -12.94
N TYR A 351 4.63 6.69 -13.79
CA TYR A 351 4.08 7.21 -15.03
C TYR A 351 2.94 8.21 -14.77
N SER A 352 2.20 8.01 -13.69
CA SER A 352 1.14 8.94 -13.26
C SER A 352 1.69 10.30 -12.83
N GLU A 353 2.88 10.37 -12.24
CA GLU A 353 3.59 11.64 -11.99
C GLU A 353 3.72 12.45 -13.28
N TRP A 354 4.21 11.80 -14.35
CA TRP A 354 4.42 12.43 -15.65
C TRP A 354 3.12 12.84 -16.32
N LEU A 355 2.08 12.03 -16.18
CA LEU A 355 0.73 12.36 -16.68
C LEU A 355 0.10 13.55 -15.92
N TRP A 356 0.37 13.67 -14.62
CA TRP A 356 -0.05 14.82 -13.85
C TRP A 356 0.55 16.12 -14.42
N PHE A 357 1.87 16.16 -14.63
CA PHE A 357 2.52 17.34 -15.21
C PHE A 357 2.16 17.58 -16.67
N GLU A 358 1.83 16.53 -17.42
CA GLU A 358 1.27 16.69 -18.78
C GLU A 358 -0.08 17.42 -18.75
N LYS A 359 -0.93 17.12 -17.76
CA LYS A 359 -2.26 17.72 -17.63
C LYS A 359 -2.23 19.09 -16.95
N SER A 360 -1.48 19.26 -15.87
CA SER A 360 -1.46 20.49 -15.06
C SER A 360 -0.57 21.59 -15.66
N GLN A 361 0.54 21.22 -16.29
CA GLN A 361 1.55 22.18 -16.78
C GLN A 361 1.81 22.11 -18.29
N GLY A 362 1.20 21.14 -19.00
CA GLY A 362 1.41 20.95 -20.44
C GLY A 362 2.79 20.42 -20.82
N ILE A 363 3.52 19.83 -19.87
CA ILE A 363 4.82 19.20 -20.12
C ILE A 363 4.60 17.77 -20.58
N PRO A 364 4.89 17.41 -21.85
CA PRO A 364 4.61 16.07 -22.35
C PRO A 364 5.26 14.96 -21.50
N ALA A 365 4.53 13.91 -21.18
CA ALA A 365 5.07 12.74 -20.47
C ALA A 365 6.28 12.13 -21.18
N ALA A 366 6.36 12.26 -22.50
CA ALA A 366 7.51 11.84 -23.31
C ALA A 366 8.82 12.56 -22.90
N HIS A 367 8.76 13.82 -22.43
CA HIS A 367 9.96 14.54 -21.97
C HIS A 367 10.52 13.91 -20.68
N HIS A 368 9.65 13.57 -19.74
CA HIS A 368 10.04 12.87 -18.51
C HIS A 368 10.56 11.46 -18.84
N ALA A 369 9.84 10.71 -19.69
CA ALA A 369 10.24 9.38 -20.11
C ALA A 369 11.63 9.38 -20.75
N TRP A 370 11.90 10.35 -21.64
CA TRP A 370 13.20 10.48 -22.30
C TRP A 370 14.32 10.80 -21.29
N ALA A 371 14.10 11.77 -20.40
CA ALA A 371 15.08 12.17 -19.39
C ALA A 371 15.44 10.99 -18.45
N HIS A 372 14.43 10.25 -17.99
CA HIS A 372 14.68 9.06 -17.17
C HIS A 372 15.30 7.91 -17.94
N HIS A 373 14.97 7.73 -19.21
CA HIS A 373 15.64 6.74 -20.06
C HIS A 373 17.14 7.04 -20.19
N GLN A 374 17.53 8.30 -20.42
CA GLN A 374 18.93 8.69 -20.46
C GLN A 374 19.62 8.44 -19.12
N ALA A 375 18.98 8.79 -17.99
CA ALA A 375 19.52 8.52 -16.66
C ALA A 375 19.65 7.02 -16.36
N LEU A 376 18.70 6.20 -16.82
CA LEU A 376 18.77 4.74 -16.71
C LEU A 376 19.93 4.16 -17.51
N ALA A 377 20.24 4.69 -18.68
CA ALA A 377 21.35 4.22 -19.53
C ALA A 377 22.72 4.36 -18.85
N GLU A 378 22.85 5.30 -17.90
CA GLU A 378 24.07 5.50 -17.11
C GLU A 378 24.17 4.58 -15.88
N LYS A 379 23.09 3.85 -15.54
CA LYS A 379 23.01 2.94 -14.37
C LYS A 379 23.34 1.50 -14.80
N PRO A 380 23.71 0.60 -13.85
CA PRO A 380 23.88 -0.83 -14.12
C PRO A 380 22.62 -1.45 -14.74
N GLN A 381 22.81 -2.30 -15.76
CA GLN A 381 21.74 -2.99 -16.49
C GLN A 381 21.65 -4.45 -16.01
N ASP A 382 21.25 -4.67 -14.76
CA ASP A 382 21.26 -5.97 -14.08
C ASP A 382 19.92 -6.36 -13.44
N ILE A 383 18.86 -5.55 -13.62
CA ILE A 383 17.51 -5.81 -13.11
C ILE A 383 16.60 -6.34 -14.22
N LEU A 384 15.81 -7.39 -13.92
CA LEU A 384 14.69 -7.85 -14.72
C LEU A 384 13.38 -7.30 -14.13
N LEU A 385 12.61 -6.57 -14.92
CA LEU A 385 11.35 -5.99 -14.41
C LEU A 385 10.33 -7.05 -13.98
N ILE A 386 10.27 -8.19 -14.69
CA ILE A 386 9.31 -9.26 -14.41
C ILE A 386 9.63 -10.05 -13.13
N ASP A 387 10.86 -9.97 -12.65
CA ASP A 387 11.34 -10.64 -11.43
C ASP A 387 12.62 -9.94 -10.97
N PRO A 388 12.52 -8.76 -10.34
CA PRO A 388 13.69 -7.98 -9.93
C PRO A 388 14.50 -8.65 -8.81
N GLY A 389 13.89 -9.59 -8.09
CA GLY A 389 14.44 -10.16 -6.87
C GLY A 389 14.15 -9.30 -5.65
N ALA A 390 14.21 -9.94 -4.49
CA ALA A 390 13.84 -9.31 -3.23
C ALA A 390 14.73 -8.12 -2.83
N ASP A 391 16.00 -8.12 -3.24
CA ASP A 391 16.93 -7.06 -2.88
C ASP A 391 16.68 -5.77 -3.68
N ASP A 392 16.19 -5.91 -4.92
CA ASP A 392 15.95 -4.81 -5.87
C ASP A 392 14.44 -4.48 -6.03
N MET A 393 13.57 -5.01 -5.17
CA MET A 393 12.12 -4.81 -5.26
C MET A 393 11.71 -3.34 -5.20
N PHE A 394 12.44 -2.52 -4.45
CA PHE A 394 12.25 -1.08 -4.31
C PHE A 394 13.44 -0.26 -4.87
N ASP A 395 14.19 -0.82 -5.83
CA ASP A 395 15.24 -0.06 -6.51
C ASP A 395 14.62 0.96 -7.47
N ASP A 396 15.10 2.19 -7.42
CA ASP A 396 14.63 3.30 -8.28
C ASP A 396 14.61 2.95 -9.78
N ARG A 397 15.55 2.10 -10.23
CA ARG A 397 15.59 1.64 -11.63
C ARG A 397 14.35 0.82 -12.01
N LEU A 398 13.76 0.07 -11.07
CA LEU A 398 12.51 -0.67 -11.32
C LEU A 398 11.36 0.31 -11.58
N TYR A 399 11.25 1.34 -10.75
CA TYR A 399 10.24 2.40 -10.86
C TYR A 399 10.32 3.11 -12.22
N LYS A 400 11.51 3.58 -12.56
CA LYS A 400 11.71 4.39 -13.78
C LYS A 400 11.64 3.56 -15.05
N ARG A 401 12.26 2.38 -15.07
CA ARG A 401 12.15 1.45 -16.20
C ARG A 401 10.70 0.97 -16.38
N GLY A 402 9.99 0.72 -15.27
CA GLY A 402 8.56 0.41 -15.29
C GLY A 402 7.74 1.53 -15.95
N ALA A 403 7.95 2.78 -15.55
CA ALA A 403 7.27 3.94 -16.12
C ALA A 403 7.59 4.14 -17.62
N VAL A 404 8.86 3.97 -18.04
CA VAL A 404 9.22 4.04 -19.46
C VAL A 404 8.60 2.87 -20.25
N THR A 405 8.43 1.69 -19.63
CA THR A 405 7.71 0.55 -20.25
C THR A 405 6.23 0.90 -20.49
N VAL A 406 5.58 1.54 -19.52
CA VAL A 406 4.20 2.04 -19.68
C VAL A 406 4.13 3.10 -20.78
N HIS A 407 5.12 4.00 -20.84
CA HIS A 407 5.23 4.97 -21.93
C HIS A 407 5.41 4.29 -23.30
N ALA A 408 6.23 3.25 -23.35
CA ALA A 408 6.42 2.47 -24.59
C ALA A 408 5.11 1.84 -25.09
N LEU A 409 4.26 1.37 -24.18
CA LEU A 409 2.92 0.90 -24.54
C LEU A 409 2.05 2.02 -25.11
N ARG A 410 2.09 3.24 -24.50
CA ARG A 410 1.36 4.40 -25.02
C ARG A 410 1.82 4.77 -26.43
N VAL A 411 3.12 4.77 -26.68
CA VAL A 411 3.68 5.06 -28.01
C VAL A 411 3.25 4.00 -29.03
N LEU A 412 3.27 2.73 -28.65
CA LEU A 412 2.91 1.62 -29.55
C LEU A 412 1.42 1.63 -29.91
N LEU A 413 0.55 1.86 -28.92
CA LEU A 413 -0.91 1.79 -29.08
C LEU A 413 -1.52 3.11 -29.58
N GLY A 414 -0.85 4.25 -29.33
CA GLY A 414 -1.42 5.58 -29.45
C GLY A 414 -2.31 5.95 -28.26
N ASP A 415 -2.53 7.25 -28.06
CA ASP A 415 -3.19 7.80 -26.85
C ASP A 415 -4.59 7.21 -26.61
N GLU A 416 -5.44 7.16 -27.65
CA GLU A 416 -6.82 6.72 -27.52
C GLU A 416 -6.89 5.25 -27.02
N ALA A 417 -6.17 4.35 -27.69
CA ALA A 417 -6.15 2.93 -27.36
C ALA A 417 -5.44 2.68 -26.02
N PHE A 418 -4.37 3.42 -25.72
CA PHE A 418 -3.66 3.31 -24.44
C PHE A 418 -4.56 3.68 -23.26
N PHE A 419 -5.22 4.83 -23.28
CA PHE A 419 -6.09 5.23 -22.18
C PHE A 419 -7.36 4.38 -22.07
N ASP A 420 -7.88 3.83 -23.18
CA ASP A 420 -8.92 2.80 -23.15
C ASP A 420 -8.42 1.54 -22.43
N MET A 421 -7.22 1.08 -22.77
CA MET A 421 -6.57 -0.06 -22.09
C MET A 421 -6.45 0.19 -20.58
N VAL A 422 -5.96 1.35 -20.16
CA VAL A 422 -5.78 1.68 -18.75
C VAL A 422 -7.13 1.71 -18.01
N LYS A 423 -8.17 2.30 -18.61
CA LYS A 423 -9.53 2.30 -18.04
C LYS A 423 -10.12 0.88 -17.92
N ARG A 424 -9.89 0.03 -18.93
CA ARG A 424 -10.29 -1.39 -18.87
C ARG A 424 -9.52 -2.11 -17.76
N TRP A 425 -8.22 -1.88 -17.64
CA TRP A 425 -7.37 -2.45 -16.59
C TRP A 425 -7.93 -2.19 -15.20
N THR A 426 -8.12 -0.94 -14.86
CA THR A 426 -8.62 -0.52 -13.53
C THR A 426 -10.06 -0.92 -13.26
N THR A 427 -10.90 -1.02 -14.31
CA THR A 427 -12.32 -1.38 -14.19
C THR A 427 -12.52 -2.88 -14.08
N GLN A 428 -11.86 -3.66 -14.93
CA GLN A 428 -11.99 -5.12 -14.98
C GLN A 428 -11.38 -5.79 -13.75
N HIS A 429 -10.26 -5.25 -13.27
CA HIS A 429 -9.54 -5.77 -12.10
C HIS A 429 -9.83 -4.97 -10.82
N ARG A 430 -10.87 -4.15 -10.82
CA ARG A 430 -11.24 -3.36 -9.65
C ARG A 430 -11.40 -4.22 -8.41
N MET A 431 -10.68 -3.88 -7.32
CA MET A 431 -10.61 -4.63 -6.05
C MET A 431 -10.10 -6.06 -6.22
N GLY A 432 -9.55 -6.38 -7.38
CA GLY A 432 -8.99 -7.68 -7.71
C GLY A 432 -7.47 -7.73 -7.54
N LEU A 433 -6.93 -8.81 -8.08
CA LEU A 433 -5.51 -9.14 -8.06
C LEU A 433 -5.05 -9.47 -9.49
N VAL A 434 -3.83 -9.08 -9.82
CA VAL A 434 -3.25 -9.23 -11.16
C VAL A 434 -1.82 -9.73 -11.11
N GLU A 435 -1.40 -10.28 -12.26
CA GLU A 435 -0.02 -10.58 -12.58
C GLU A 435 0.35 -9.86 -13.89
N THR A 436 1.63 -9.75 -14.20
CA THR A 436 2.13 -9.15 -15.46
C THR A 436 1.44 -9.72 -16.70
N ARG A 437 1.17 -11.02 -16.73
CA ARG A 437 0.48 -11.68 -17.86
C ARG A 437 -0.94 -11.15 -18.13
N ASP A 438 -1.62 -10.63 -17.11
CA ASP A 438 -2.96 -10.07 -17.26
C ASP A 438 -2.91 -8.76 -18.05
N LEU A 439 -1.89 -7.91 -17.77
CA LEU A 439 -1.64 -6.70 -18.54
C LEU A 439 -1.20 -7.05 -19.99
N GLU A 440 -0.33 -8.04 -20.16
CA GLU A 440 0.08 -8.52 -21.49
C GLU A 440 -1.12 -8.99 -22.33
N ASN A 441 -2.05 -9.72 -21.71
CA ASN A 441 -3.26 -10.20 -22.38
C ASN A 441 -4.19 -9.05 -22.77
N LEU A 442 -4.39 -8.09 -21.87
CA LEU A 442 -5.22 -6.92 -22.16
C LEU A 442 -4.59 -6.05 -23.25
N ALA A 443 -3.29 -5.78 -23.16
CA ALA A 443 -2.58 -5.02 -24.19
C ALA A 443 -2.64 -5.67 -25.58
N ASN A 444 -2.48 -7.00 -25.65
CA ASN A 444 -2.66 -7.75 -26.90
C ASN A 444 -4.08 -7.61 -27.47
N THR A 445 -5.10 -7.67 -26.61
CA THR A 445 -6.51 -7.51 -27.01
C THR A 445 -6.77 -6.14 -27.59
N VAL A 446 -6.34 -5.09 -26.87
CA VAL A 446 -6.52 -3.69 -27.31
C VAL A 446 -5.72 -3.41 -28.59
N ALA A 447 -4.51 -3.94 -28.71
CA ALA A 447 -3.69 -3.81 -29.90
C ALA A 447 -4.40 -4.39 -31.14
N GLU A 448 -4.92 -5.62 -31.06
CA GLU A 448 -5.66 -6.27 -32.14
C GLU A 448 -6.91 -5.45 -32.55
N GLU A 449 -7.66 -4.92 -31.58
CA GLU A 449 -8.82 -4.06 -31.82
C GLU A 449 -8.46 -2.76 -32.57
N ASN A 450 -7.22 -2.29 -32.42
CA ASN A 450 -6.72 -1.05 -33.03
C ASN A 450 -5.75 -1.27 -34.21
N GLY A 451 -5.65 -2.51 -34.72
CA GLY A 451 -4.84 -2.84 -35.91
C GLY A 451 -3.33 -2.89 -35.64
N VAL A 452 -2.90 -2.95 -34.40
CA VAL A 452 -1.49 -3.20 -34.01
C VAL A 452 -1.27 -4.70 -33.91
N ALA A 453 -0.17 -5.18 -34.47
CA ALA A 453 0.10 -6.60 -34.46
C ALA A 453 0.45 -7.12 -33.07
N ARG A 454 -0.15 -8.23 -32.66
CA ARG A 454 0.14 -8.90 -31.38
C ARG A 454 1.64 -9.15 -31.16
N SER A 455 2.38 -9.45 -32.21
CA SER A 455 3.83 -9.67 -32.15
C SER A 455 4.62 -8.42 -31.76
N GLU A 456 4.10 -7.22 -32.03
CA GLU A 456 4.74 -5.96 -31.62
C GLU A 456 4.59 -5.74 -30.11
N VAL A 457 3.38 -5.98 -29.56
CA VAL A 457 3.12 -5.94 -28.11
C VAL A 457 3.96 -7.00 -27.38
N GLN A 458 3.97 -8.24 -27.87
CA GLN A 458 4.78 -9.30 -27.28
C GLN A 458 6.27 -8.98 -27.33
N GLY A 459 6.76 -8.46 -28.46
CA GLY A 459 8.15 -8.04 -28.60
C GLY A 459 8.52 -6.86 -27.69
N LEU A 460 7.57 -5.94 -27.42
CA LEU A 460 7.77 -4.86 -26.45
C LEU A 460 7.96 -5.44 -25.05
N PHE A 461 7.01 -6.23 -24.56
CA PHE A 461 7.08 -6.83 -23.23
C PHE A 461 8.30 -7.74 -23.05
N ASP A 462 8.67 -8.49 -24.10
CA ASP A 462 9.85 -9.34 -24.05
C ASP A 462 11.12 -8.50 -23.80
N ARG A 463 11.34 -7.46 -24.58
CA ARG A 463 12.52 -6.59 -24.42
C ARG A 463 12.52 -5.81 -23.10
N TRP A 464 11.39 -5.24 -22.68
CA TRP A 464 11.35 -4.36 -21.50
C TRP A 464 11.30 -5.13 -20.19
N LEU A 465 10.64 -6.30 -20.14
CA LEU A 465 10.42 -7.03 -18.90
C LEU A 465 11.40 -8.17 -18.67
N ARG A 466 11.83 -8.87 -19.75
CA ARG A 466 12.56 -10.14 -19.65
C ARG A 466 14.02 -10.05 -20.03
N HIS A 467 14.48 -8.89 -20.45
CA HIS A 467 15.90 -8.63 -20.74
C HIS A 467 16.45 -7.61 -19.75
N GLN A 468 17.70 -7.75 -19.37
CA GLN A 468 18.38 -6.79 -18.49
C GLN A 468 18.78 -5.52 -19.24
N GLU A 469 19.22 -5.68 -20.50
CA GLU A 469 19.61 -4.56 -21.36
C GLU A 469 18.44 -3.58 -21.53
N LEU A 470 18.71 -2.29 -21.35
CA LEU A 470 17.74 -1.23 -21.57
C LEU A 470 17.44 -1.13 -23.07
N PRO A 471 16.18 -1.30 -23.50
CA PRO A 471 15.81 -1.11 -24.91
C PRO A 471 15.99 0.35 -25.34
N ASP A 472 16.10 0.56 -26.67
CA ASP A 472 16.08 1.90 -27.24
C ASP A 472 14.83 2.68 -26.80
N PHE A 473 14.97 4.00 -26.70
CA PHE A 473 13.87 4.86 -26.29
C PHE A 473 12.65 4.70 -27.22
N PRO A 474 11.44 4.51 -26.67
CA PRO A 474 10.25 4.33 -27.48
C PRO A 474 9.85 5.62 -28.19
N GLY A 475 9.50 5.51 -29.49
CA GLY A 475 9.11 6.65 -30.31
C GLY A 475 10.26 7.28 -31.09
N GLY A 476 11.48 6.81 -30.88
CA GLY A 476 12.64 7.14 -31.72
C GLY A 476 13.12 8.60 -31.58
N GLU A 477 13.78 9.05 -32.64
CA GLU A 477 14.50 10.29 -32.73
C GLU A 477 13.59 11.53 -32.56
N GLY A 478 14.04 12.54 -31.78
CA GLY A 478 13.47 13.88 -31.91
C GLY A 478 13.09 14.62 -30.63
N ILE A 479 13.32 14.06 -29.42
CA ILE A 479 13.22 14.85 -28.19
C ILE A 479 14.60 15.40 -27.89
N GLU A 480 14.80 16.68 -28.20
CA GLU A 480 15.99 17.44 -27.82
C GLU A 480 15.59 18.40 -26.70
N LEU A 481 15.97 18.08 -25.47
CA LEU A 481 15.82 18.97 -24.32
C LEU A 481 17.14 19.65 -24.01
N SER A 482 17.12 20.96 -23.78
CA SER A 482 18.29 21.68 -23.28
C SER A 482 18.60 21.26 -21.83
N GLU A 483 19.83 21.52 -21.37
CA GLU A 483 20.22 21.26 -19.96
C GLU A 483 19.29 21.97 -18.96
N GLU A 484 18.83 23.17 -19.31
CA GLU A 484 17.88 23.93 -18.51
C GLU A 484 16.51 23.24 -18.44
N GLN A 485 15.97 22.79 -19.58
CA GLN A 485 14.71 22.05 -19.62
C GLN A 485 14.80 20.71 -18.86
N LEU A 486 15.93 19.98 -18.96
CA LEU A 486 16.15 18.73 -18.21
C LEU A 486 16.19 18.97 -16.70
N ARG A 487 16.88 20.04 -16.28
CA ARG A 487 16.98 20.40 -14.85
C ARG A 487 15.62 20.82 -14.28
N ASP A 488 14.82 21.51 -15.07
CA ASP A 488 13.57 22.13 -14.63
C ASP A 488 12.34 21.21 -14.82
N LEU A 489 12.54 19.94 -15.26
CA LEU A 489 11.46 18.95 -15.30
C LEU A 489 10.97 18.61 -13.89
N PRO A 490 9.69 18.83 -13.53
CA PRO A 490 9.19 18.69 -12.16
C PRO A 490 9.18 17.25 -11.63
N ALA A 491 9.16 16.26 -12.51
CA ALA A 491 9.36 14.84 -12.17
C ALA A 491 10.53 14.25 -12.98
N GLY A 492 11.57 15.02 -13.21
CA GLY A 492 12.79 14.59 -13.92
C GLY A 492 13.86 14.08 -12.95
N PRO A 493 14.94 13.47 -13.48
CA PRO A 493 16.04 12.95 -12.65
C PRO A 493 16.69 13.99 -11.72
N ALA A 494 16.69 15.27 -12.11
CA ALA A 494 17.22 16.35 -11.27
C ALA A 494 16.33 16.65 -10.05
N ALA A 495 15.02 16.56 -10.20
CA ALA A 495 14.06 16.73 -9.09
C ALA A 495 14.23 15.60 -8.06
N GLU A 496 14.45 14.37 -8.51
CA GLU A 496 14.70 13.22 -7.64
C GLU A 496 16.00 13.30 -6.85
N MET A 497 17.05 13.93 -7.40
CA MET A 497 18.29 14.17 -6.67
C MET A 497 18.08 15.13 -5.49
N VAL A 498 17.10 16.04 -5.56
CA VAL A 498 16.70 16.89 -4.43
C VAL A 498 16.04 16.05 -3.35
N ASP A 499 15.19 15.10 -3.75
CA ASP A 499 14.54 14.17 -2.84
C ASP A 499 15.56 13.20 -2.19
N ALA A 500 16.48 12.65 -2.98
CA ALA A 500 17.53 11.74 -2.54
C ALA A 500 18.58 12.39 -1.64
N SER A 501 18.69 13.70 -1.59
CA SER A 501 19.54 14.40 -0.61
C SER A 501 18.97 14.32 0.83
N GLY A 502 17.72 13.85 0.99
CA GLY A 502 17.09 13.47 2.25
C GLY A 502 17.68 12.20 2.90
N PRO A 503 17.90 11.09 2.16
CA PRO A 503 18.31 9.80 2.74
C PRO A 503 19.69 9.79 3.41
N ALA A 504 20.63 10.61 2.96
CA ALA A 504 21.91 10.77 3.67
C ALA A 504 21.73 11.34 5.09
N ARG A 505 20.62 12.05 5.34
CA ARG A 505 20.21 12.48 6.69
C ARG A 505 19.43 11.40 7.45
N ALA A 506 18.73 10.51 6.76
CA ALA A 506 17.98 9.42 7.40
C ALA A 506 18.90 8.36 8.02
N VAL A 507 20.00 8.01 7.35
CA VAL A 507 21.05 7.16 7.97
C VAL A 507 21.64 7.84 9.21
N ASP A 508 21.73 9.16 9.23
CA ASP A 508 22.17 9.93 10.40
C ASP A 508 21.03 10.12 11.43
N ALA A 509 19.75 10.09 11.04
CA ALA A 509 18.62 10.09 11.96
C ALA A 509 18.46 8.72 12.65
N LEU A 510 18.58 7.63 11.92
CA LEU A 510 18.62 6.26 12.48
C LEU A 510 19.81 6.05 13.42
N LYS A 511 20.98 6.64 13.11
CA LYS A 511 22.12 6.68 14.03
C LYS A 511 21.84 7.51 15.29
N ARG A 512 21.07 8.59 15.17
CA ARG A 512 20.69 9.45 16.31
C ARG A 512 19.63 8.79 17.20
N VAL A 513 18.67 8.05 16.61
CA VAL A 513 17.71 7.22 17.38
C VAL A 513 18.44 6.09 18.07
N GLY A 514 19.37 5.39 17.41
CA GLY A 514 20.23 4.38 18.03
C GLY A 514 21.12 4.94 19.15
N GLN A 515 21.63 6.17 19.01
CA GLN A 515 22.38 6.84 20.06
C GLN A 515 21.50 7.26 21.24
N ARG A 516 20.29 7.79 21.01
CA ARG A 516 19.32 8.12 22.09
C ARG A 516 18.85 6.89 22.86
N LEU A 517 18.63 5.77 22.18
CA LEU A 517 18.31 4.49 22.84
C LEU A 517 19.50 3.95 23.64
N GLY A 518 20.75 4.17 23.18
CA GLY A 518 21.97 3.89 23.93
C GLY A 518 22.08 4.75 25.19
N GLU A 519 21.82 6.04 25.09
CA GLU A 519 21.86 7.00 26.23
C GLU A 519 20.73 6.76 27.24
N LEU A 520 19.53 6.32 26.79
CA LEU A 520 18.44 5.87 27.68
C LEU A 520 18.80 4.57 28.40
N GLY A 521 19.46 3.63 27.71
CA GLY A 521 19.93 2.38 28.30
C GLY A 521 21.01 2.59 29.37
N GLU A 522 21.87 3.60 29.21
CA GLU A 522 22.89 3.97 30.20
C GLU A 522 22.27 4.70 31.41
N ARG A 523 21.23 5.52 31.21
CA ARG A 523 20.51 6.20 32.32
C ARG A 523 19.63 5.28 33.17
N LEU A 524 19.32 4.10 32.70
CA LEU A 524 18.57 3.07 33.43
C LEU A 524 19.49 2.07 34.17
N GLN A 525 20.83 2.22 34.06
CA GLN A 525 21.81 1.40 34.76
C GLN A 525 22.51 2.15 35.91
N ASP A 526 22.27 3.43 36.06
CA ASP A 526 22.63 4.25 37.23
C ASP A 526 21.36 4.51 38.11
#